data_55c8f7988bc46166cebc5433cfd07f45
#
_entry.id   55c8f7988bc46166cebc5433cfd07f45
#
_cell.length_a   1.000
_cell.length_b   1.000
_cell.length_c   1.000
_cell.angle_alpha   90.00
_cell.angle_beta   90.00
_cell.angle_gamma   90.00
#
_symmetry.space_group_name_H-M   'P 1'
#
loop_
_entity.id
_entity.type
_entity.pdbx_description
1 polymer ?
#
loop_
_entity_poly.entity_id
_entity_poly.type
_entity_poly.pdbx_seq_one_letter_code
_entity_poly.pdbx_strand_id
1 'polypeptide(L)'
;MGASYGPDGEIGYYIEYLIVGGGGGGGNNIYDDAGGGGAGGYRSSIAGNPTANYASPEPRLWLASGITYQAGVGSGGGLNNSGNDSYFHTIVSKGGGASGAHRVSGYNGGSGGGGNGLYVSTDNVRGGYGWYGQGNDGGTKTNYPGGGGGGGAAEAGQGGSGTGKAGGAGVWSNVETGIPSRGSNEDANPPVYRAGGGGAYGGGSGGNGGGGNGWSSSSYPTSGAQNTGGGGGGNKENHAYSANVQGGSGIVILKVHNDDYTGVTTGSPTVTTVGDYKIIKFTSSGSYTA
;
A
#
# COMPACT_ATOMS: atom_id res chain seq x y z
N MET A 1 -30.53 -14.07 15.33
CA MET A 1 -30.96 -13.43 14.07
C MET A 1 -31.36 -14.52 13.07
N GLY A 2 -32.28 -14.26 12.11
CA GLY A 2 -32.62 -15.24 11.08
C GLY A 2 -31.42 -15.45 10.14
N ALA A 3 -31.30 -16.67 9.59
CA ALA A 3 -30.26 -16.94 8.58
C ALA A 3 -30.40 -15.97 7.41
N SER A 4 -29.27 -15.35 7.02
CA SER A 4 -29.18 -14.57 5.78
C SER A 4 -28.88 -15.51 4.61
N TYR A 5 -29.55 -15.30 3.50
CA TYR A 5 -29.36 -16.09 2.27
C TYR A 5 -28.59 -15.24 1.25
N GLY A 6 -27.56 -15.83 0.66
CA GLY A 6 -26.77 -15.24 -0.40
C GLY A 6 -27.45 -15.27 -1.77
N PRO A 7 -26.76 -14.74 -2.80
CA PRO A 7 -27.28 -14.71 -4.17
C PRO A 7 -27.69 -16.08 -4.70
N ASP A 8 -27.03 -17.16 -4.27
CA ASP A 8 -27.24 -18.52 -4.69
C ASP A 8 -28.11 -19.34 -3.69
N GLY A 9 -28.74 -18.69 -2.69
CA GLY A 9 -29.56 -19.33 -1.65
C GLY A 9 -28.77 -20.02 -0.53
N GLU A 10 -27.46 -19.85 -0.48
CA GLU A 10 -26.60 -20.36 0.59
C GLU A 10 -26.77 -19.55 1.87
N ILE A 11 -26.67 -20.20 3.04
CA ILE A 11 -26.64 -19.51 4.34
C ILE A 11 -25.27 -18.89 4.55
N GLY A 12 -25.24 -17.62 4.97
CA GLY A 12 -24.00 -16.90 5.21
C GLY A 12 -24.24 -15.46 5.67
N TYR A 13 -23.24 -14.62 5.53
CA TYR A 13 -23.29 -13.23 5.97
C TYR A 13 -22.33 -12.33 5.19
N TYR A 14 -22.59 -11.02 5.22
CA TYR A 14 -21.72 -10.02 4.63
C TYR A 14 -20.68 -9.52 5.63
N ILE A 15 -19.42 -9.43 5.17
CA ILE A 15 -18.33 -8.81 5.91
C ILE A 15 -17.85 -7.53 5.24
N GLU A 16 -17.26 -6.64 6.03
CA GLU A 16 -16.45 -5.53 5.54
C GLU A 16 -14.96 -5.92 5.56
N TYR A 17 -14.17 -5.33 4.66
CA TYR A 17 -12.75 -5.66 4.53
C TYR A 17 -11.89 -4.45 4.16
N LEU A 18 -10.60 -4.57 4.48
CA LEU A 18 -9.52 -3.75 3.98
C LEU A 18 -8.34 -4.66 3.61
N ILE A 19 -7.88 -4.58 2.37
CA ILE A 19 -6.77 -5.39 1.86
C ILE A 19 -5.76 -4.46 1.20
N VAL A 20 -4.50 -4.53 1.64
CA VAL A 20 -3.40 -3.74 1.09
C VAL A 20 -2.30 -4.67 0.61
N GLY A 21 -1.86 -4.53 -0.64
CA GLY A 21 -0.72 -5.25 -1.21
C GLY A 21 0.61 -4.87 -0.55
N GLY A 22 1.66 -5.65 -0.74
CA GLY A 22 3.01 -5.25 -0.34
C GLY A 22 3.52 -4.09 -1.20
N GLY A 23 4.25 -3.13 -0.63
CA GLY A 23 4.85 -2.01 -1.35
C GLY A 23 6.04 -2.42 -2.22
N GLY A 24 6.34 -1.68 -3.27
CA GLY A 24 7.53 -1.86 -4.11
C GLY A 24 8.80 -1.33 -3.45
N GLY A 25 9.94 -1.90 -3.79
CA GLY A 25 11.25 -1.42 -3.34
C GLY A 25 11.65 -0.10 -4.00
N GLY A 26 12.44 0.71 -3.29
CA GLY A 26 13.07 1.89 -3.85
C GLY A 26 14.14 1.55 -4.88
N GLY A 27 14.47 2.53 -5.70
CA GLY A 27 15.56 2.42 -6.67
C GLY A 27 16.93 2.54 -6.03
N ASN A 28 17.95 2.04 -6.73
CA ASN A 28 19.34 2.24 -6.39
C ASN A 28 20.09 2.79 -7.61
N ASN A 29 20.88 3.84 -7.43
CA ASN A 29 21.63 4.45 -8.53
C ASN A 29 22.91 5.13 -8.03
N ILE A 30 24.01 4.91 -8.78
CA ILE A 30 25.30 5.57 -8.52
C ILE A 30 25.28 7.06 -8.85
N TYR A 31 24.34 7.53 -9.67
CA TYR A 31 24.28 8.87 -10.26
C TYR A 31 23.22 9.80 -9.65
N ASP A 32 22.87 9.64 -8.40
CA ASP A 32 22.00 10.58 -7.67
C ASP A 32 20.56 10.73 -8.20
N ASP A 33 20.00 9.68 -8.82
CA ASP A 33 18.71 9.73 -9.53
C ASP A 33 17.69 8.64 -9.13
N ALA A 34 17.86 8.01 -7.98
CA ALA A 34 17.00 6.90 -7.58
C ALA A 34 15.56 7.34 -7.27
N GLY A 35 14.60 6.69 -7.86
CA GLY A 35 13.19 6.90 -7.57
C GLY A 35 12.70 6.14 -6.33
N GLY A 36 11.57 6.55 -5.78
CA GLY A 36 10.87 5.83 -4.70
C GLY A 36 10.03 4.68 -5.22
N GLY A 37 9.84 3.63 -4.43
CA GLY A 37 8.91 2.52 -4.71
C GLY A 37 7.45 2.96 -4.59
N GLY A 38 6.57 2.39 -5.41
CA GLY A 38 5.13 2.60 -5.32
C GLY A 38 4.52 1.83 -4.15
N ALA A 39 3.43 2.31 -3.61
CA ALA A 39 2.68 1.60 -2.58
C ALA A 39 1.97 0.37 -3.15
N GLY A 40 1.67 -0.60 -2.30
CA GLY A 40 0.72 -1.66 -2.59
C GLY A 40 -0.66 -1.09 -2.90
N GLY A 41 -1.45 -1.81 -3.70
CA GLY A 41 -2.83 -1.46 -3.97
C GLY A 41 -3.63 -1.40 -2.66
N TYR A 42 -4.69 -0.61 -2.66
CA TYR A 42 -5.59 -0.47 -1.53
C TYR A 42 -7.01 -0.81 -1.99
N ARG A 43 -7.63 -1.81 -1.36
CA ARG A 43 -9.01 -2.22 -1.63
C ARG A 43 -9.80 -2.30 -0.34
N SER A 44 -10.98 -1.67 -0.31
CA SER A 44 -11.79 -1.64 0.92
C SER A 44 -13.27 -1.51 0.62
N SER A 45 -14.08 -2.24 1.36
CA SER A 45 -15.53 -2.01 1.45
C SER A 45 -15.91 -0.94 2.49
N ILE A 46 -14.93 -0.39 3.20
CA ILE A 46 -15.13 0.62 4.24
C ILE A 46 -14.72 1.97 3.67
N ALA A 47 -15.55 2.98 3.83
CA ALA A 47 -15.23 4.33 3.39
C ALA A 47 -13.93 4.82 4.07
N GLY A 48 -13.01 5.32 3.24
CA GLY A 48 -11.78 5.98 3.67
C GLY A 48 -11.81 7.45 3.30
N ASN A 49 -10.64 8.10 3.32
CA ASN A 49 -10.52 9.48 2.85
C ASN A 49 -10.98 9.58 1.39
N PRO A 50 -11.95 10.46 1.04
CA PRO A 50 -12.51 10.57 -0.31
C PRO A 50 -11.58 11.30 -1.29
N THR A 51 -10.32 10.94 -1.40
CA THR A 51 -9.43 11.53 -2.41
C THR A 51 -9.48 10.76 -3.73
N ALA A 52 -9.77 11.49 -4.73
CA ALA A 52 -9.75 11.34 -6.20
C ALA A 52 -10.11 9.98 -6.84
N ASN A 53 -9.54 8.86 -6.44
CA ASN A 53 -9.77 7.56 -7.09
C ASN A 53 -10.54 6.55 -6.23
N TYR A 54 -10.83 6.85 -4.96
CA TYR A 54 -11.45 5.96 -3.98
C TYR A 54 -12.71 6.56 -3.34
N ALA A 55 -13.43 7.38 -4.09
CA ALA A 55 -14.62 8.10 -3.60
C ALA A 55 -15.77 7.19 -3.14
N SER A 56 -15.75 5.91 -3.52
CA SER A 56 -16.79 4.96 -3.14
C SER A 56 -16.18 3.68 -2.59
N PRO A 57 -16.64 3.20 -1.42
CA PRO A 57 -16.24 1.89 -0.93
C PRO A 57 -16.71 0.78 -1.89
N GLU A 58 -15.92 -0.29 -1.97
CA GLU A 58 -16.32 -1.48 -2.71
C GLU A 58 -17.51 -2.19 -2.02
N PRO A 59 -18.27 -3.03 -2.73
CA PRO A 59 -19.32 -3.82 -2.09
C PRO A 59 -18.77 -4.71 -0.96
N ARG A 60 -19.58 -4.91 0.08
CA ARG A 60 -19.27 -5.89 1.13
C ARG A 60 -19.16 -7.29 0.51
N LEU A 61 -18.31 -8.12 1.11
CA LEU A 61 -18.08 -9.49 0.64
C LEU A 61 -19.02 -10.47 1.33
N TRP A 62 -19.72 -11.30 0.55
CA TRP A 62 -20.50 -12.41 1.05
C TRP A 62 -19.60 -13.60 1.37
N LEU A 63 -19.82 -14.22 2.53
CA LEU A 63 -19.18 -15.48 2.94
C LEU A 63 -20.27 -16.51 3.28
N ALA A 64 -20.18 -17.68 2.63
CA ALA A 64 -21.03 -18.81 2.96
C ALA A 64 -20.56 -19.46 4.27
N SER A 65 -21.50 -19.81 5.15
CA SER A 65 -21.21 -20.42 6.44
C SER A 65 -20.56 -21.81 6.30
N GLY A 66 -19.60 -22.12 7.16
CA GLY A 66 -18.87 -23.39 7.16
C GLY A 66 -17.75 -23.48 6.11
N ILE A 67 -17.53 -22.45 5.28
CA ILE A 67 -16.48 -22.42 4.26
C ILE A 67 -15.22 -21.71 4.81
N THR A 68 -14.06 -22.29 4.50
CA THR A 68 -12.75 -21.71 4.85
C THR A 68 -12.21 -20.87 3.69
N TYR A 69 -11.96 -19.59 3.96
CA TYR A 69 -11.44 -18.60 3.01
C TYR A 69 -9.98 -18.25 3.34
N GLN A 70 -9.13 -18.24 2.31
CA GLN A 70 -7.70 -17.95 2.47
C GLN A 70 -7.44 -16.45 2.48
N ALA A 71 -6.57 -16.02 3.41
CA ALA A 71 -5.98 -14.69 3.47
C ALA A 71 -4.51 -14.77 3.10
N GLY A 72 -4.09 -14.12 2.04
CA GLY A 72 -2.68 -13.97 1.64
C GLY A 72 -2.19 -12.57 1.92
N VAL A 73 -1.08 -12.44 2.65
CA VAL A 73 -0.43 -11.16 2.92
C VAL A 73 0.84 -11.05 2.09
N GLY A 74 0.86 -10.09 1.16
CA GLY A 74 1.99 -9.84 0.26
C GLY A 74 3.19 -9.25 1.00
N SER A 75 4.38 -9.79 0.74
CA SER A 75 5.62 -9.17 1.21
C SER A 75 5.93 -7.89 0.42
N GLY A 76 6.64 -6.96 1.05
CA GLY A 76 7.26 -5.85 0.33
C GLY A 76 8.33 -6.34 -0.65
N GLY A 77 8.51 -5.62 -1.75
CA GLY A 77 9.56 -5.86 -2.73
C GLY A 77 10.93 -5.42 -2.20
N GLY A 78 11.96 -6.19 -2.50
CA GLY A 78 13.34 -5.77 -2.29
C GLY A 78 13.73 -4.62 -3.23
N LEU A 79 14.98 -4.17 -3.12
CA LEU A 79 15.54 -3.13 -3.97
C LEU A 79 15.27 -3.41 -5.46
N ASN A 80 14.69 -2.47 -6.18
CA ASN A 80 14.27 -2.57 -7.59
C ASN A 80 13.27 -3.71 -7.88
N ASN A 81 12.63 -4.31 -6.88
CA ASN A 81 11.63 -5.35 -7.06
C ASN A 81 10.25 -4.88 -6.60
N SER A 82 9.22 -5.25 -7.37
CA SER A 82 7.83 -4.98 -7.00
C SER A 82 7.41 -5.81 -5.77
N GLY A 83 6.45 -5.30 -5.04
CA GLY A 83 5.81 -6.03 -3.94
C GLY A 83 4.91 -7.15 -4.44
N ASN A 84 4.50 -8.01 -3.52
CA ASN A 84 3.57 -9.11 -3.80
C ASN A 84 2.12 -8.71 -3.51
N ASP A 85 1.20 -9.38 -4.21
CA ASP A 85 -0.24 -9.20 -4.02
C ASP A 85 -0.66 -9.68 -2.62
N SER A 86 -1.62 -8.98 -2.01
CA SER A 86 -2.40 -9.49 -0.87
C SER A 86 -3.80 -9.85 -1.35
N TYR A 87 -4.42 -10.84 -0.71
CA TYR A 87 -5.77 -11.25 -1.10
C TYR A 87 -6.58 -11.80 0.08
N PHE A 88 -7.87 -11.73 -0.04
CA PHE A 88 -8.82 -12.51 0.74
C PHE A 88 -9.94 -13.01 -0.19
N HIS A 89 -10.16 -14.32 -0.22
CA HIS A 89 -11.10 -14.96 -1.13
C HIS A 89 -10.85 -14.52 -2.59
N THR A 90 -11.79 -13.84 -3.24
CA THR A 90 -11.69 -13.35 -4.63
C THR A 90 -11.15 -11.93 -4.75
N ILE A 91 -10.98 -11.22 -3.63
CA ILE A 91 -10.50 -9.84 -3.61
C ILE A 91 -8.97 -9.82 -3.59
N VAL A 92 -8.35 -9.31 -4.66
CA VAL A 92 -6.89 -9.22 -4.80
C VAL A 92 -6.45 -7.77 -4.84
N SER A 93 -5.56 -7.39 -3.94
CA SER A 93 -4.88 -6.10 -3.91
C SER A 93 -3.47 -6.24 -4.45
N LYS A 94 -3.14 -5.54 -5.53
CA LYS A 94 -1.88 -5.68 -6.26
C LYS A 94 -0.68 -5.21 -5.45
N GLY A 95 0.46 -5.87 -5.61
CA GLY A 95 1.72 -5.38 -5.09
C GLY A 95 2.12 -4.04 -5.74
N GLY A 96 2.83 -3.19 -5.01
CA GLY A 96 3.33 -1.91 -5.49
C GLY A 96 4.46 -2.07 -6.51
N GLY A 97 4.53 -1.19 -7.49
CA GLY A 97 5.60 -1.18 -8.48
C GLY A 97 6.93 -0.72 -7.87
N ALA A 98 8.03 -1.40 -8.20
CA ALA A 98 9.35 -0.91 -7.82
C ALA A 98 9.69 0.40 -8.55
N SER A 99 10.61 1.19 -8.00
CA SER A 99 11.34 2.15 -8.83
C SER A 99 12.10 1.41 -9.94
N GLY A 100 12.23 2.04 -11.11
CA GLY A 100 13.08 1.49 -12.17
C GLY A 100 14.53 1.33 -11.70
N ALA A 101 15.25 0.37 -12.29
CA ALA A 101 16.69 0.35 -12.23
C ALA A 101 17.27 1.54 -13.07
N HIS A 102 18.59 1.68 -13.07
CA HIS A 102 19.27 2.70 -13.87
C HIS A 102 18.70 2.87 -15.28
N ARG A 103 18.22 4.04 -15.67
CA ARG A 103 17.56 4.39 -16.97
C ARG A 103 16.22 3.68 -17.23
N VAL A 104 15.62 3.07 -16.27
CA VAL A 104 14.38 2.33 -16.48
C VAL A 104 13.21 3.08 -15.84
N SER A 105 12.10 3.13 -16.56
CA SER A 105 10.84 3.63 -16.02
C SER A 105 10.46 2.86 -14.75
N GLY A 106 9.76 3.52 -13.85
CA GLY A 106 9.15 2.84 -12.71
C GLY A 106 8.26 1.68 -13.19
N TYR A 107 8.19 0.62 -12.41
CA TYR A 107 7.32 -0.52 -12.69
C TYR A 107 5.87 -0.21 -12.31
N ASN A 108 4.95 -0.78 -13.08
CA ASN A 108 3.54 -0.72 -12.75
C ASN A 108 3.24 -1.57 -11.50
N GLY A 109 2.20 -1.20 -10.75
CA GLY A 109 1.80 -1.95 -9.57
C GLY A 109 0.49 -1.43 -9.00
N GLY A 110 0.09 -1.85 -7.82
CA GLY A 110 -1.05 -1.28 -7.10
C GLY A 110 -0.98 0.24 -7.15
N SER A 111 0.15 0.82 -6.74
CA SER A 111 0.62 2.14 -7.18
C SER A 111 1.95 1.99 -7.90
N GLY A 112 2.23 2.86 -8.86
CA GLY A 112 3.43 2.79 -9.70
C GLY A 112 4.70 3.28 -8.99
N GLY A 113 5.85 2.68 -9.29
CA GLY A 113 7.15 3.15 -8.83
C GLY A 113 7.59 4.44 -9.53
N GLY A 114 8.44 5.23 -8.89
CA GLY A 114 9.03 6.44 -9.47
C GLY A 114 10.05 6.15 -10.56
N GLY A 115 10.16 7.04 -11.55
CA GLY A 115 11.16 6.95 -12.62
C GLY A 115 12.57 7.16 -12.07
N ASN A 116 13.54 6.35 -12.57
CA ASN A 116 14.95 6.41 -12.18
C ASN A 116 15.79 6.78 -13.41
N GLY A 117 16.47 7.92 -13.37
CA GLY A 117 17.14 8.49 -14.53
C GLY A 117 18.66 8.35 -14.56
N LEU A 118 19.26 9.14 -15.46
CA LEU A 118 20.69 9.29 -15.64
C LEU A 118 21.16 10.72 -15.33
N TYR A 119 22.50 10.83 -15.26
CA TYR A 119 23.27 12.07 -15.19
C TYR A 119 23.11 13.01 -16.42
N VAL A 120 22.16 12.79 -17.33
CA VAL A 120 21.96 13.66 -18.51
C VAL A 120 20.72 14.51 -18.38
N SER A 121 20.86 15.78 -18.74
CA SER A 121 19.84 16.83 -18.50
C SER A 121 18.55 16.70 -19.34
N THR A 122 18.46 15.73 -20.24
CA THR A 122 17.35 15.62 -21.19
C THR A 122 16.52 14.33 -21.08
N ASP A 123 16.85 13.45 -20.12
CA ASP A 123 16.13 12.18 -19.98
C ASP A 123 14.83 12.35 -19.21
N ASN A 124 13.72 12.12 -19.90
CA ASN A 124 12.42 11.94 -19.29
C ASN A 124 12.20 10.45 -19.01
N VAL A 125 12.31 10.06 -17.74
CA VAL A 125 12.07 8.67 -17.33
C VAL A 125 10.75 8.59 -16.58
N ARG A 126 9.79 7.87 -17.16
CA ARG A 126 8.41 7.80 -16.62
C ARG A 126 8.35 7.06 -15.29
N GLY A 127 7.46 7.51 -14.42
CA GLY A 127 6.95 6.68 -13.35
C GLY A 127 6.12 5.50 -13.90
N GLY A 128 6.00 4.44 -13.13
CA GLY A 128 5.09 3.32 -13.41
C GLY A 128 3.64 3.75 -13.26
N TYR A 129 2.73 3.03 -13.90
CA TYR A 129 1.30 3.24 -13.76
C TYR A 129 0.76 2.55 -12.51
N GLY A 130 -0.15 3.23 -11.81
CA GLY A 130 -1.00 2.63 -10.78
C GLY A 130 -2.10 1.77 -11.40
N TRP A 131 -2.48 0.70 -10.72
CA TRP A 131 -3.62 -0.11 -11.11
C TRP A 131 -4.92 0.66 -10.83
N TYR A 132 -5.76 0.78 -11.86
CA TYR A 132 -7.03 1.49 -11.75
C TYR A 132 -7.86 0.99 -10.56
N GLY A 133 -8.36 1.92 -9.74
CA GLY A 133 -9.14 1.62 -8.55
C GLY A 133 -8.34 1.08 -7.36
N GLN A 134 -6.99 1.01 -7.42
CA GLN A 134 -6.15 0.52 -6.32
C GLN A 134 -5.02 1.47 -5.92
N GLY A 135 -4.57 2.34 -6.84
CA GLY A 135 -3.50 3.30 -6.56
C GLY A 135 -3.22 4.23 -7.72
N ASN A 136 -2.24 5.08 -7.57
CA ASN A 136 -1.88 6.13 -8.51
C ASN A 136 -0.49 5.92 -9.11
N ASP A 137 -0.21 6.67 -10.17
CA ASP A 137 1.06 6.62 -10.89
C ASP A 137 2.23 7.12 -10.04
N GLY A 138 3.39 6.57 -10.30
CA GLY A 138 4.66 7.11 -9.81
C GLY A 138 5.06 8.39 -10.54
N GLY A 139 5.88 9.20 -9.91
CA GLY A 139 6.40 10.45 -10.47
C GLY A 139 7.34 10.22 -11.65
N THR A 140 7.17 11.00 -12.71
CA THR A 140 8.08 11.05 -13.85
C THR A 140 9.25 11.97 -13.53
N LYS A 141 10.47 11.50 -13.71
CA LYS A 141 11.67 12.35 -13.73
C LYS A 141 11.72 13.11 -15.05
N THR A 142 11.99 14.42 -15.02
CA THR A 142 12.07 15.23 -16.26
C THR A 142 13.47 15.76 -16.56
N ASN A 143 14.36 15.90 -15.59
CA ASN A 143 15.75 16.35 -15.77
C ASN A 143 16.63 15.88 -14.62
N TYR A 144 17.96 15.87 -14.83
CA TYR A 144 18.97 15.67 -13.77
C TYR A 144 19.09 16.92 -12.87
N PRO A 145 19.35 16.79 -11.56
CA PRO A 145 19.41 15.56 -10.76
C PRO A 145 18.03 15.16 -10.25
N GLY A 146 17.86 13.90 -9.87
CA GLY A 146 16.75 13.38 -9.07
C GLY A 146 15.90 12.31 -9.77
N GLY A 147 15.21 11.53 -8.95
CA GLY A 147 14.23 10.54 -9.36
C GLY A 147 12.80 11.00 -9.09
N GLY A 148 11.80 10.28 -9.59
CA GLY A 148 10.40 10.46 -9.23
C GLY A 148 10.06 9.79 -7.91
N GLY A 149 9.12 10.33 -7.13
CA GLY A 149 8.52 9.66 -5.96
C GLY A 149 7.62 8.52 -6.40
N GLY A 150 7.48 7.48 -5.59
CA GLY A 150 6.50 6.40 -5.83
C GLY A 150 5.07 6.89 -5.66
N GLY A 151 4.11 6.31 -6.39
CA GLY A 151 2.69 6.58 -6.22
C GLY A 151 2.19 6.03 -4.88
N GLY A 152 1.21 6.69 -4.30
CA GLY A 152 0.44 6.24 -3.14
C GLY A 152 -0.99 5.90 -3.52
N ALA A 153 -1.74 5.33 -2.60
CA ALA A 153 -3.12 4.96 -2.87
C ALA A 153 -4.03 6.18 -3.06
N ALA A 154 -3.79 7.29 -2.36
CA ALA A 154 -4.58 8.51 -2.48
C ALA A 154 -4.04 9.49 -3.52
N GLU A 155 -2.73 9.55 -3.70
CA GLU A 155 -2.08 10.57 -4.54
C GLU A 155 -0.97 9.97 -5.41
N ALA A 156 -0.75 10.56 -6.57
CA ALA A 156 0.38 10.24 -7.41
C ALA A 156 1.72 10.67 -6.77
N GLY A 157 2.80 9.97 -7.10
CA GLY A 157 4.13 10.38 -6.71
C GLY A 157 4.54 11.69 -7.40
N GLN A 158 5.31 12.54 -6.71
CA GLN A 158 5.80 13.77 -7.30
C GLN A 158 6.83 13.50 -8.40
N GLY A 159 6.69 14.22 -9.51
CA GLY A 159 7.62 14.18 -10.64
C GLY A 159 8.29 15.54 -10.89
N GLY A 160 9.05 15.62 -11.96
CA GLY A 160 9.69 16.85 -12.41
C GLY A 160 11.20 16.85 -12.25
N SER A 161 11.82 18.02 -12.45
CA SER A 161 13.27 18.24 -12.28
C SER A 161 13.62 18.46 -10.80
N GLY A 162 14.90 18.24 -10.47
CA GLY A 162 15.45 18.41 -9.13
C GLY A 162 15.25 17.19 -8.22
N THR A 163 16.00 17.19 -7.13
CA THR A 163 16.02 16.12 -6.12
C THR A 163 14.85 16.22 -5.15
N GLY A 164 14.67 15.19 -4.32
CA GLY A 164 13.76 15.26 -3.17
C GLY A 164 12.28 15.15 -3.52
N LYS A 165 11.90 14.43 -4.57
CA LYS A 165 10.49 14.22 -4.92
C LYS A 165 9.78 13.33 -3.91
N ALA A 166 8.67 13.82 -3.37
CA ALA A 166 7.91 13.10 -2.37
C ALA A 166 7.11 11.93 -2.99
N GLY A 167 6.93 10.89 -2.20
CA GLY A 167 5.96 9.83 -2.48
C GLY A 167 4.53 10.32 -2.32
N GLY A 168 3.61 9.73 -3.06
CA GLY A 168 2.18 10.01 -2.96
C GLY A 168 1.60 9.54 -1.63
N ALA A 169 0.64 10.26 -1.10
CA ALA A 169 -0.03 9.90 0.15
C ALA A 169 -0.87 8.62 0.00
N GLY A 170 -0.99 7.89 1.09
CA GLY A 170 -1.88 6.75 1.24
C GLY A 170 -3.27 7.14 1.73
N VAL A 171 -4.16 6.16 1.81
CA VAL A 171 -5.53 6.31 2.28
C VAL A 171 -5.60 6.02 3.78
N TRP A 172 -6.36 6.83 4.52
CA TRP A 172 -6.67 6.56 5.91
C TRP A 172 -7.98 5.76 6.06
N SER A 173 -8.06 4.96 7.11
CA SER A 173 -9.25 4.18 7.44
C SER A 173 -9.41 4.04 8.96
N ASN A 174 -10.66 4.01 9.41
CA ASN A 174 -11.06 3.76 10.80
C ASN A 174 -11.48 2.30 11.02
N VAL A 175 -11.14 1.38 10.13
CA VAL A 175 -11.56 -0.03 10.25
C VAL A 175 -11.22 -0.66 11.59
N GLU A 176 -10.09 -0.29 12.18
CA GLU A 176 -9.60 -0.84 13.46
C GLU A 176 -10.17 -0.12 14.67
N THR A 177 -10.76 1.06 14.53
CA THR A 177 -11.27 1.87 15.64
C THR A 177 -12.78 1.77 15.84
N GLY A 178 -13.49 1.17 14.87
CA GLY A 178 -14.95 0.96 14.93
C GLY A 178 -15.80 2.24 14.85
N ILE A 179 -15.17 3.40 14.75
CA ILE A 179 -15.86 4.67 14.61
C ILE A 179 -16.29 4.80 13.14
N PRO A 180 -17.58 5.05 12.84
CA PRO A 180 -17.99 5.35 11.48
C PRO A 180 -17.22 6.57 10.97
N SER A 181 -16.67 6.50 9.75
CA SER A 181 -16.01 7.64 9.13
C SER A 181 -17.03 8.78 8.92
N ARG A 182 -17.16 9.63 9.93
CA ARG A 182 -17.74 10.96 9.74
C ARG A 182 -16.63 11.87 9.25
N GLY A 183 -16.88 12.58 8.16
CA GLY A 183 -15.92 13.46 7.50
C GLY A 183 -15.55 14.73 8.29
N SER A 184 -15.15 14.59 9.55
CA SER A 184 -14.61 15.67 10.34
C SER A 184 -13.38 15.18 11.12
N ASN A 185 -12.33 16.00 11.16
CA ASN A 185 -11.04 15.77 11.81
C ASN A 185 -11.10 15.71 13.36
N GLU A 186 -12.23 15.35 13.97
CA GLU A 186 -12.47 15.53 15.40
C GLU A 186 -12.50 14.23 16.22
N ASP A 187 -12.20 13.08 15.61
CA ASP A 187 -12.17 11.82 16.35
C ASP A 187 -10.87 11.69 17.14
N ALA A 188 -11.01 11.46 18.45
CA ALA A 188 -9.93 11.38 19.45
C ALA A 188 -8.93 10.22 19.22
N ASN A 189 -9.03 9.52 18.10
CA ASN A 189 -8.13 8.44 17.68
C ASN A 189 -7.60 8.76 16.27
N PRO A 190 -6.29 9.01 16.10
CA PRO A 190 -5.77 9.39 14.80
C PRO A 190 -6.07 8.30 13.76
N PRO A 191 -6.52 8.67 12.55
CA PRO A 191 -6.79 7.70 11.49
C PRO A 191 -5.51 6.96 11.10
N VAL A 192 -5.64 5.65 10.80
CA VAL A 192 -4.50 4.83 10.35
C VAL A 192 -4.36 4.95 8.84
N TYR A 193 -3.28 5.58 8.39
CA TYR A 193 -2.92 5.66 6.98
C TYR A 193 -2.22 4.40 6.50
N ARG A 194 -2.50 3.96 5.25
CA ARG A 194 -1.83 2.84 4.58
C ARG A 194 -1.59 3.14 3.12
N ALA A 195 -0.68 2.41 2.50
CA ALA A 195 -0.32 2.50 1.10
C ALA A 195 0.21 3.88 0.68
N GLY A 196 1.19 4.43 1.44
CA GLY A 196 1.96 5.61 1.02
C GLY A 196 3.15 5.24 0.14
N GLY A 197 3.43 6.00 -0.90
CA GLY A 197 4.58 5.82 -1.81
C GLY A 197 5.90 6.23 -1.19
N GLY A 198 7.02 5.67 -1.66
CA GLY A 198 8.37 6.05 -1.23
C GLY A 198 8.84 7.37 -1.81
N GLY A 199 9.62 8.14 -1.06
CA GLY A 199 10.29 9.36 -1.55
C GLY A 199 11.50 9.04 -2.42
N ALA A 200 11.82 9.90 -3.38
CA ALA A 200 13.00 9.78 -4.24
C ALA A 200 14.29 10.22 -3.53
N TYR A 201 15.43 9.84 -4.10
CA TYR A 201 16.76 10.37 -3.75
C TYR A 201 16.78 11.91 -3.62
N GLY A 202 17.61 12.41 -2.76
CA GLY A 202 17.77 13.83 -2.47
C GLY A 202 16.86 14.34 -1.36
N GLY A 203 16.41 13.46 -0.48
CA GLY A 203 15.61 13.80 0.69
C GLY A 203 14.10 13.86 0.43
N GLY A 204 13.62 13.19 -0.60
CA GLY A 204 12.17 13.05 -0.84
C GLY A 204 11.49 12.38 0.34
N SER A 205 10.45 13.00 0.88
CA SER A 205 9.66 12.42 1.96
C SER A 205 8.82 11.25 1.44
N GLY A 206 8.71 10.19 2.22
CA GLY A 206 7.71 9.16 1.98
C GLY A 206 6.30 9.70 2.21
N GLY A 207 5.34 9.18 1.46
CA GLY A 207 3.92 9.53 1.63
C GLY A 207 3.37 8.99 2.94
N ASN A 208 2.41 9.70 3.51
CA ASN A 208 1.66 9.22 4.67
C ASN A 208 1.10 7.84 4.37
N GLY A 209 1.14 6.93 5.34
CA GLY A 209 0.73 5.54 5.12
C GLY A 209 1.90 4.58 4.95
N GLY A 210 3.05 4.94 5.49
CA GLY A 210 4.21 4.05 5.62
C GLY A 210 5.21 4.12 4.49
N GLY A 211 5.16 5.14 3.63
CA GLY A 211 6.19 5.38 2.63
C GLY A 211 7.56 5.67 3.25
N GLY A 212 8.63 5.06 2.71
CA GLY A 212 10.01 5.28 3.12
C GLY A 212 10.56 6.58 2.56
N ASN A 213 11.43 7.26 3.32
CA ASN A 213 12.11 8.47 2.88
C ASN A 213 13.28 8.13 1.94
N GLY A 214 13.52 8.98 0.96
CA GLY A 214 14.68 8.90 0.08
C GLY A 214 15.99 9.34 0.79
N TRP A 215 17.10 8.84 0.31
CA TRP A 215 18.44 9.20 0.78
C TRP A 215 18.68 10.72 0.68
N SER A 216 19.38 11.28 1.64
CA SER A 216 19.91 12.64 1.59
C SER A 216 21.34 12.68 2.12
N SER A 217 22.04 13.82 1.97
CA SER A 217 23.38 14.01 2.54
C SER A 217 23.41 13.92 4.08
N SER A 218 22.27 14.09 4.74
CA SER A 218 22.14 14.11 6.20
C SER A 218 21.36 12.92 6.76
N SER A 219 20.73 12.09 5.91
CA SER A 219 19.94 10.93 6.37
C SER A 219 19.90 9.81 5.35
N TYR A 220 19.91 8.57 5.87
CA TYR A 220 19.78 7.37 5.06
C TYR A 220 18.35 7.17 4.56
N PRO A 221 18.18 6.47 3.41
CA PRO A 221 16.85 6.10 2.95
C PRO A 221 16.23 5.09 3.92
N THR A 222 14.91 5.07 3.97
CA THR A 222 14.18 4.13 4.82
C THR A 222 13.32 3.19 3.99
N SER A 223 13.14 1.99 4.50
CA SER A 223 12.16 1.03 3.96
C SER A 223 10.74 1.51 4.19
N GLY A 224 9.80 1.02 3.41
CA GLY A 224 8.39 1.15 3.69
C GLY A 224 8.03 0.46 5.01
N ALA A 225 7.08 1.03 5.74
CA ALA A 225 6.65 0.48 7.01
C ALA A 225 5.92 -0.86 6.83
N GLN A 226 6.18 -1.83 7.72
CA GLN A 226 5.54 -3.14 7.69
C GLN A 226 4.03 -3.03 7.96
N ASN A 227 3.26 -3.90 7.33
CA ASN A 227 1.80 -3.99 7.46
C ASN A 227 1.05 -2.72 7.02
N THR A 228 1.69 -1.93 6.16
CA THR A 228 1.08 -0.72 5.57
C THR A 228 1.03 -0.77 4.06
N GLY A 229 1.80 -1.64 3.41
CA GLY A 229 2.00 -1.63 1.97
C GLY A 229 2.77 -0.40 1.47
N GLY A 230 3.53 0.27 2.33
CA GLY A 230 4.28 1.47 1.94
C GLY A 230 5.45 1.15 0.99
N GLY A 231 5.72 2.03 0.01
CA GLY A 231 6.87 1.91 -0.90
C GLY A 231 8.20 2.27 -0.22
N GLY A 232 9.31 1.67 -0.64
CA GLY A 232 10.66 1.97 -0.15
C GLY A 232 11.22 3.29 -0.73
N GLY A 233 12.06 4.00 0.04
CA GLY A 233 12.71 5.24 -0.41
C GLY A 233 13.81 5.00 -1.45
N GLY A 234 14.07 5.97 -2.31
CA GLY A 234 15.17 5.95 -3.28
C GLY A 234 16.54 6.05 -2.60
N ASN A 235 17.48 5.21 -3.03
CA ASN A 235 18.79 5.05 -2.43
C ASN A 235 19.91 5.56 -3.33
N LYS A 236 21.11 5.72 -2.77
CA LYS A 236 22.36 5.98 -3.49
C LYS A 236 23.25 4.75 -3.46
N GLU A 237 23.67 4.27 -4.62
CA GLU A 237 24.66 3.19 -4.72
C GLU A 237 26.03 3.65 -4.18
N ASN A 238 26.84 2.71 -3.72
CA ASN A 238 28.16 2.95 -3.09
C ASN A 238 28.14 3.54 -1.67
N HIS A 239 27.01 3.59 -1.00
CA HIS A 239 26.95 3.77 0.44
C HIS A 239 26.75 2.45 1.16
N ALA A 240 27.47 2.25 2.28
CA ALA A 240 27.48 1.01 3.06
C ALA A 240 26.09 0.54 3.57
N TYR A 241 25.07 1.31 3.35
CA TYR A 241 23.69 1.09 3.81
C TYR A 241 22.68 0.88 2.69
N SER A 242 23.15 0.59 1.47
CA SER A 242 22.28 0.37 0.31
C SER A 242 21.40 -0.88 0.37
N ALA A 243 21.66 -1.82 1.26
CA ALA A 243 21.12 -3.17 1.20
C ALA A 243 19.65 -3.33 1.62
N ASN A 244 19.00 -2.36 2.26
CA ASN A 244 17.74 -2.60 2.99
C ASN A 244 16.57 -1.69 2.66
N VAL A 245 16.53 -1.06 1.49
CA VAL A 245 15.41 -0.17 1.13
C VAL A 245 14.31 -0.99 0.44
N GLN A 246 13.53 -1.68 1.24
CA GLN A 246 12.44 -2.54 0.79
C GLN A 246 11.10 -1.80 0.89
N GLY A 247 10.10 -2.25 0.15
CA GLY A 247 8.72 -1.92 0.46
C GLY A 247 8.26 -2.58 1.76
N GLY A 248 7.25 -2.03 2.40
CA GLY A 248 6.58 -2.63 3.56
C GLY A 248 5.66 -3.78 3.14
N SER A 249 5.47 -4.77 4.01
CA SER A 249 4.45 -5.81 3.79
C SER A 249 3.05 -5.23 3.71
N GLY A 250 2.16 -5.92 3.02
CA GLY A 250 0.73 -5.67 3.00
C GLY A 250 0.03 -6.10 4.29
N ILE A 251 -1.30 -6.07 4.25
CA ILE A 251 -2.16 -6.46 5.37
C ILE A 251 -3.54 -6.88 4.86
N VAL A 252 -4.19 -7.79 5.57
CA VAL A 252 -5.61 -8.13 5.37
C VAL A 252 -6.36 -7.89 6.67
N ILE A 253 -7.42 -7.12 6.63
CA ILE A 253 -8.29 -6.83 7.78
C ILE A 253 -9.72 -7.16 7.40
N LEU A 254 -10.37 -7.99 8.22
CA LEU A 254 -11.78 -8.32 8.09
C LEU A 254 -12.54 -7.72 9.27
N LYS A 255 -13.74 -7.20 9.00
CA LYS A 255 -14.66 -6.73 10.03
C LYS A 255 -15.95 -7.55 9.95
N VAL A 256 -16.18 -8.35 10.98
CA VAL A 256 -17.25 -9.34 11.09
C VAL A 256 -18.13 -8.99 12.27
N HIS A 257 -19.46 -9.09 12.14
CA HIS A 257 -20.37 -8.88 13.28
C HIS A 257 -20.11 -9.93 14.36
N ASN A 258 -20.26 -9.56 15.65
CA ASN A 258 -19.97 -10.45 16.77
C ASN A 258 -20.77 -11.77 16.69
N ASP A 259 -22.03 -11.70 16.26
CA ASP A 259 -22.92 -12.86 16.17
C ASP A 259 -22.55 -13.82 15.02
N ASP A 260 -21.82 -13.32 14.01
CA ASP A 260 -21.41 -14.09 12.83
C ASP A 260 -19.97 -14.63 12.95
N TYR A 261 -19.23 -14.19 13.99
CA TYR A 261 -17.83 -14.57 14.16
C TYR A 261 -17.67 -15.97 14.75
N THR A 262 -17.14 -16.89 13.96
CA THR A 262 -16.97 -18.30 14.32
C THR A 262 -15.79 -18.59 15.26
N GLY A 263 -14.79 -17.70 15.32
CA GLY A 263 -13.54 -17.92 16.06
C GLY A 263 -12.53 -18.82 15.36
N VAL A 264 -12.83 -19.38 14.19
CA VAL A 264 -11.98 -20.34 13.50
C VAL A 264 -11.04 -19.63 12.51
N THR A 265 -9.77 -19.48 12.89
CA THR A 265 -8.73 -18.83 12.08
C THR A 265 -7.44 -19.63 12.07
N THR A 266 -6.59 -19.43 11.05
CA THR A 266 -5.20 -19.90 11.02
C THR A 266 -4.26 -18.72 10.73
N GLY A 267 -2.93 -18.90 10.88
CA GLY A 267 -1.93 -17.86 10.64
C GLY A 267 -1.84 -16.81 11.77
N SER A 268 -2.42 -17.09 12.93
CA SER A 268 -2.34 -16.27 14.15
C SER A 268 -2.72 -14.78 13.94
N PRO A 269 -3.88 -14.46 13.34
CA PRO A 269 -4.30 -13.06 13.23
C PRO A 269 -4.55 -12.46 14.61
N THR A 270 -4.38 -11.15 14.70
CA THR A 270 -4.83 -10.42 15.88
C THR A 270 -6.34 -10.20 15.76
N VAL A 271 -7.11 -10.60 16.78
CA VAL A 271 -8.55 -10.38 16.83
C VAL A 271 -8.89 -9.43 17.97
N THR A 272 -9.57 -8.33 17.66
CA THR A 272 -10.02 -7.34 18.65
C THR A 272 -11.52 -7.14 18.51
N THR A 273 -12.20 -6.81 19.63
CA THR A 273 -13.62 -6.46 19.62
C THR A 273 -13.78 -4.95 19.65
N VAL A 274 -14.54 -4.41 18.70
CA VAL A 274 -14.83 -2.98 18.61
C VAL A 274 -16.34 -2.80 18.41
N GLY A 275 -17.04 -2.42 19.45
CA GLY A 275 -18.51 -2.37 19.47
C GLY A 275 -19.10 -3.75 19.10
N ASP A 276 -19.98 -3.77 18.13
CA ASP A 276 -20.68 -4.98 17.66
C ASP A 276 -19.87 -5.83 16.66
N TYR A 277 -18.55 -5.55 16.52
CA TYR A 277 -17.73 -6.19 15.50
C TYR A 277 -16.45 -6.80 16.05
N LYS A 278 -16.02 -7.90 15.43
CA LYS A 278 -14.67 -8.45 15.50
C LYS A 278 -13.85 -7.91 14.34
N ILE A 279 -12.69 -7.36 14.67
CA ILE A 279 -11.67 -6.94 13.70
C ILE A 279 -10.59 -8.01 13.67
N ILE A 280 -10.49 -8.74 12.56
CA ILE A 280 -9.53 -9.83 12.36
C ILE A 280 -8.41 -9.29 11.47
N LYS A 281 -7.21 -9.12 12.03
CA LYS A 281 -6.07 -8.53 11.36
C LYS A 281 -4.99 -9.55 11.08
N PHE A 282 -4.77 -9.86 9.79
CA PHE A 282 -3.72 -10.74 9.30
C PHE A 282 -2.49 -9.90 8.88
N THR A 283 -1.37 -10.09 9.55
CA THR A 283 -0.05 -9.57 9.20
C THR A 283 0.85 -10.63 8.58
N SER A 284 0.37 -11.86 8.51
CA SER A 284 0.91 -13.01 7.79
C SER A 284 -0.24 -13.79 7.17
N SER A 285 0.05 -14.62 6.16
CA SER A 285 -0.97 -15.43 5.51
C SER A 285 -1.63 -16.42 6.47
N GLY A 286 -2.92 -16.69 6.25
CA GLY A 286 -3.73 -17.56 7.09
C GLY A 286 -5.10 -17.81 6.47
N SER A 287 -6.09 -18.15 7.29
CA SER A 287 -7.46 -18.36 6.84
C SER A 287 -8.49 -17.95 7.90
N TYR A 288 -9.72 -17.75 7.45
CA TYR A 288 -10.89 -17.56 8.28
C TYR A 288 -12.00 -18.53 7.79
N THR A 289 -12.62 -19.25 8.70
CA THR A 289 -13.80 -20.09 8.41
C THR A 289 -15.05 -19.33 8.83
N ALA A 290 -15.95 -19.09 7.88
CA ALA A 290 -17.19 -18.34 8.07
C ALA A 290 -18.31 -19.21 8.66
#